data_60ae874607f5b5e835791a93529e365f
#
_entry.id   60ae874607f5b5e835791a93529e365f
#
_cell.length_a   1.000
_cell.length_b   1.000
_cell.length_c   1.000
_cell.angle_alpha   90.00
_cell.angle_beta   90.00
_cell.angle_gamma   90.00
#
_symmetry.space_group_name_H-M   'P 1'
#
loop_
_entity.id
_entity.type
_entity.pdbx_description
1 polymer ?
#
loop_
_entity_poly.entity_id
_entity_poly.type
_entity_poly.pdbx_seq_one_letter_code
_entity_poly.pdbx_strand_id
1 'polypeptide(L)'
;MLREYINLLRERGELTCISKQVSTVYEIAALTAKFDGREALLFENVKKGKGNDDDNDDSKDAEIKVVSNLCGTRRRFAYALGCDEQSIHSTMARAIASPIKPSVDDSRMLAYNAVDTLDILPIITHFEKDAGPFITSAIVFARDEENDRQNASVHRLLYLDERHMAVRMVEGRHLHKCYQYAREHGEDLNVSIAIGVHPAVLIAAAYQADYNVDELSIANALLNNRLKVSMCSNGLLVPSDAEIVLEGKILKDVYAEEWMVEMLRTYDHKRKQPVFELQVLRYRDNAIYHDILAGYSEHRLLMGMPVESKIFNMVKSVVPTTKQVVLTDGGCNWLHAVIQIRKRLEGEAKNALIAAFAAHPSLKLAIVVDDDIEPSDPKAVEYALATRFQADRGLIVIRDAKGSSLDPSSDQEHLLTSKLGIDATASLLKDKARFEIARIPMLDEIRIEDYI
;
A
#
# COMPACT_ATOMS: atom_id res chain seq x y z
N MET A 1 2.20 -19.12 3.98
CA MET A 1 2.07 -17.86 4.75
C MET A 1 0.82 -17.05 4.33
N LEU A 2 0.54 -16.74 3.02
CA LEU A 2 -0.72 -16.06 2.64
C LEU A 2 -1.95 -16.85 3.10
N ARG A 3 -2.00 -18.16 2.83
CA ARG A 3 -3.12 -19.03 3.23
C ARG A 3 -3.33 -19.09 4.75
N GLU A 4 -2.27 -19.01 5.54
CA GLU A 4 -2.34 -18.90 7.01
C GLU A 4 -2.96 -17.57 7.43
N TYR A 5 -2.59 -16.48 6.76
CA TYR A 5 -3.18 -15.17 7.02
C TYR A 5 -4.68 -15.13 6.65
N ILE A 6 -5.07 -15.69 5.51
CA ILE A 6 -6.47 -15.81 5.11
C ILE A 6 -7.27 -16.64 6.15
N ASN A 7 -6.69 -17.72 6.66
CA ASN A 7 -7.32 -18.51 7.72
C ASN A 7 -7.47 -17.73 9.02
N LEU A 8 -6.44 -16.95 9.41
CA LEU A 8 -6.52 -16.05 10.55
C LEU A 8 -7.68 -15.05 10.40
N LEU A 9 -7.85 -14.45 9.22
CA LEU A 9 -8.96 -13.52 8.96
C LEU A 9 -10.32 -14.23 9.07
N ARG A 10 -10.42 -15.48 8.58
CA ARG A 10 -11.63 -16.29 8.71
C ARG A 10 -11.97 -16.57 10.17
N GLU A 11 -11.00 -16.98 10.97
CA GLU A 11 -11.16 -17.24 12.40
C GLU A 11 -11.58 -16.00 13.21
N ARG A 12 -11.14 -14.82 12.74
CA ARG A 12 -11.45 -13.52 13.35
C ARG A 12 -12.77 -12.90 12.86
N GLY A 13 -13.48 -13.53 11.92
CA GLY A 13 -14.68 -12.96 11.31
C GLY A 13 -14.40 -11.76 10.39
N GLU A 14 -13.17 -11.65 9.91
CA GLU A 14 -12.69 -10.55 9.03
C GLU A 14 -12.62 -10.99 7.55
N LEU A 15 -13.19 -12.12 7.18
CA LEU A 15 -13.22 -12.66 5.82
C LEU A 15 -14.63 -13.10 5.41
N THR A 16 -15.11 -12.61 4.29
CA THR A 16 -16.34 -13.07 3.63
C THR A 16 -15.98 -13.88 2.39
N CYS A 17 -16.52 -15.12 2.30
CA CYS A 17 -16.37 -15.97 1.11
C CYS A 17 -17.54 -15.74 0.15
N ILE A 18 -17.25 -15.56 -1.14
CA ILE A 18 -18.21 -15.39 -2.22
C ILE A 18 -18.12 -16.63 -3.11
N SER A 19 -19.12 -17.54 -3.00
CA SER A 19 -19.17 -18.79 -3.76
C SER A 19 -19.94 -18.65 -5.08
N LYS A 20 -20.80 -17.61 -5.21
CA LYS A 20 -21.45 -17.31 -6.49
C LYS A 20 -20.39 -16.95 -7.53
N GLN A 21 -20.56 -17.42 -8.76
CA GLN A 21 -19.67 -17.06 -9.86
C GLN A 21 -19.68 -15.55 -10.09
N VAL A 22 -18.47 -14.97 -10.22
CA VAL A 22 -18.25 -13.53 -10.45
C VAL A 22 -17.30 -13.30 -11.61
N SER A 23 -17.53 -12.24 -12.37
CA SER A 23 -16.71 -11.84 -13.52
C SER A 23 -15.50 -11.03 -13.09
N THR A 24 -14.35 -11.22 -13.78
CA THR A 24 -13.17 -10.35 -13.66
C THR A 24 -13.41 -8.95 -14.25
N VAL A 25 -14.45 -8.78 -15.10
CA VAL A 25 -14.79 -7.48 -15.68
C VAL A 25 -15.77 -6.76 -14.77
N TYR A 26 -15.29 -5.78 -14.02
CA TYR A 26 -16.00 -4.87 -13.10
C TYR A 26 -16.68 -5.50 -11.89
N GLU A 27 -17.14 -6.78 -11.93
CA GLU A 27 -17.96 -7.33 -10.85
C GLU A 27 -17.16 -7.55 -9.57
N ILE A 28 -15.94 -8.13 -9.68
CA ILE A 28 -15.01 -8.27 -8.53
C ILE A 28 -14.68 -6.88 -7.97
N ALA A 29 -14.33 -5.91 -8.82
CA ALA A 29 -14.02 -4.56 -8.41
C ALA A 29 -15.20 -3.87 -7.70
N ALA A 30 -16.43 -4.03 -8.21
CA ALA A 30 -17.63 -3.47 -7.61
C ALA A 30 -17.95 -4.07 -6.24
N LEU A 31 -17.79 -5.40 -6.08
CA LEU A 31 -17.97 -6.08 -4.80
C LEU A 31 -16.89 -5.65 -3.80
N THR A 32 -15.63 -5.61 -4.24
CA THR A 32 -14.52 -5.10 -3.41
C THR A 32 -14.77 -3.69 -2.92
N ALA A 33 -15.28 -2.79 -3.80
CA ALA A 33 -15.63 -1.42 -3.43
C ALA A 33 -16.78 -1.34 -2.41
N LYS A 34 -17.77 -2.23 -2.48
CA LYS A 34 -18.87 -2.29 -1.51
C LYS A 34 -18.44 -2.80 -0.13
N PHE A 35 -17.33 -3.53 -0.06
CA PHE A 35 -16.72 -4.03 1.17
C PHE A 35 -15.51 -3.17 1.60
N ASP A 36 -15.32 -2.00 1.01
CA ASP A 36 -14.24 -1.09 1.39
C ASP A 36 -14.34 -0.70 2.88
N GLY A 37 -13.27 -0.85 3.63
CA GLY A 37 -13.24 -0.66 5.08
C GLY A 37 -13.99 -1.72 5.91
N ARG A 38 -14.54 -2.76 5.26
CA ARG A 38 -15.22 -3.90 5.88
C ARG A 38 -14.34 -5.14 5.77
N GLU A 39 -14.94 -6.35 5.69
CA GLU A 39 -14.22 -7.63 5.63
C GLU A 39 -13.39 -7.76 4.35
N ALA A 40 -12.34 -8.58 4.40
CA ALA A 40 -11.66 -9.09 3.21
C ALA A 40 -12.59 -10.04 2.45
N LEU A 41 -12.39 -10.15 1.14
CA LEU A 41 -13.20 -11.00 0.26
C LEU A 41 -12.37 -12.14 -0.33
N LEU A 42 -12.92 -13.36 -0.31
CA LEU A 42 -12.40 -14.51 -1.05
C LEU A 42 -13.45 -14.93 -2.10
N PHE A 43 -13.14 -14.76 -3.36
CA PHE A 43 -13.96 -15.19 -4.49
C PHE A 43 -13.54 -16.62 -4.88
N GLU A 44 -14.44 -17.59 -4.69
CA GLU A 44 -14.13 -19.01 -4.90
C GLU A 44 -14.41 -19.47 -6.33
N ASN A 45 -15.30 -18.80 -7.04
CA ASN A 45 -15.71 -19.14 -8.41
C ASN A 45 -15.60 -17.87 -9.29
N VAL A 46 -14.54 -17.82 -10.10
CA VAL A 46 -14.21 -16.63 -10.90
C VAL A 46 -14.30 -16.97 -12.39
N LYS A 47 -15.16 -16.24 -13.12
CA LYS A 47 -15.25 -16.30 -14.57
C LYS A 47 -14.38 -15.22 -15.19
N LYS A 48 -13.42 -15.61 -16.02
CA LYS A 48 -12.61 -14.65 -16.79
C LYS A 48 -13.50 -14.02 -17.88
N GLY A 49 -13.52 -12.68 -17.93
CA GLY A 49 -14.20 -11.96 -18.99
C GLY A 49 -13.33 -11.96 -20.24
N LYS A 50 -13.83 -12.50 -21.34
CA LYS A 50 -13.25 -12.25 -22.67
C LYS A 50 -13.77 -10.92 -23.18
N GLY A 51 -12.91 -10.11 -23.75
CA GLY A 51 -13.26 -8.80 -24.33
C GLY A 51 -14.02 -8.85 -25.64
N ASN A 52 -14.77 -9.91 -25.96
CA ASN A 52 -15.77 -10.03 -27.04
C ASN A 52 -16.46 -11.40 -26.94
N ASP A 53 -17.77 -11.39 -27.13
CA ASP A 53 -18.77 -12.43 -27.07
C ASP A 53 -18.40 -13.80 -27.73
N ASP A 54 -17.63 -14.64 -27.04
CA ASP A 54 -17.57 -16.06 -27.38
C ASP A 54 -17.77 -16.90 -26.11
N ASP A 55 -19.00 -17.26 -25.84
CA ASP A 55 -19.50 -17.98 -24.66
C ASP A 55 -19.16 -19.50 -24.62
N ASN A 56 -18.32 -20.02 -25.52
CA ASN A 56 -18.10 -21.46 -25.71
C ASN A 56 -16.61 -21.86 -25.65
N ASP A 57 -15.93 -21.61 -24.54
CA ASP A 57 -14.64 -22.25 -24.29
C ASP A 57 -14.67 -22.99 -22.95
N ASP A 58 -15.03 -24.27 -22.97
CA ASP A 58 -14.91 -25.26 -21.89
C ASP A 58 -13.44 -25.70 -21.68
N SER A 59 -12.44 -24.86 -21.98
CA SER A 59 -11.06 -25.15 -21.59
C SER A 59 -11.01 -25.25 -20.07
N LYS A 60 -10.38 -26.30 -19.56
CA LYS A 60 -10.07 -26.51 -18.13
C LYS A 60 -9.17 -25.38 -17.65
N ASP A 61 -9.77 -24.22 -17.40
CA ASP A 61 -9.10 -23.10 -16.75
C ASP A 61 -8.61 -23.55 -15.37
N ALA A 62 -7.38 -23.18 -15.01
CA ALA A 62 -6.91 -23.37 -13.66
C ALA A 62 -7.88 -22.68 -12.69
N GLU A 63 -8.40 -23.42 -11.71
CA GLU A 63 -9.29 -22.88 -10.67
C GLU A 63 -8.49 -21.94 -9.75
N ILE A 64 -8.22 -20.71 -10.24
CA ILE A 64 -7.52 -19.68 -9.47
C ILE A 64 -8.57 -18.83 -8.75
N LYS A 65 -8.52 -18.85 -7.41
CA LYS A 65 -9.36 -18.00 -6.56
C LYS A 65 -8.81 -16.60 -6.52
N VAL A 66 -9.68 -15.62 -6.23
CA VAL A 66 -9.26 -14.22 -6.06
C VAL A 66 -9.51 -13.80 -4.61
N VAL A 67 -8.56 -13.07 -4.04
CA VAL A 67 -8.70 -12.44 -2.72
C VAL A 67 -8.48 -10.94 -2.83
N SER A 68 -9.25 -10.13 -2.09
CA SER A 68 -9.10 -8.68 -2.06
C SER A 68 -9.39 -8.11 -0.66
N ASN A 69 -9.06 -6.84 -0.44
CA ASN A 69 -9.20 -6.13 0.84
C ASN A 69 -8.43 -6.78 2.00
N LEU A 70 -7.35 -7.52 1.76
CA LEU A 70 -6.57 -8.19 2.82
C LEU A 70 -6.05 -7.22 3.89
N CYS A 71 -5.59 -6.05 3.48
CA CYS A 71 -5.11 -4.97 4.35
C CYS A 71 -6.00 -3.73 4.32
N GLY A 72 -7.30 -3.87 3.99
CA GLY A 72 -8.25 -2.76 3.83
C GLY A 72 -8.70 -2.09 5.13
N THR A 73 -8.16 -2.47 6.30
CA THR A 73 -8.34 -1.77 7.58
C THR A 73 -7.03 -1.75 8.37
N ARG A 74 -6.87 -0.77 9.29
CA ARG A 74 -5.72 -0.72 10.21
C ARG A 74 -5.62 -1.99 11.05
N ARG A 75 -6.73 -2.57 11.46
CA ARG A 75 -6.79 -3.83 12.22
C ARG A 75 -6.19 -4.99 11.43
N ARG A 76 -6.60 -5.18 10.17
CA ARG A 76 -6.04 -6.24 9.31
C ARG A 76 -4.57 -5.97 8.96
N PHE A 77 -4.20 -4.71 8.78
CA PHE A 77 -2.80 -4.34 8.62
C PHE A 77 -1.98 -4.73 9.86
N ALA A 78 -2.48 -4.47 11.08
CA ALA A 78 -1.85 -4.89 12.33
C ALA A 78 -1.76 -6.42 12.45
N TYR A 79 -2.81 -7.16 12.07
CA TYR A 79 -2.78 -8.62 12.01
C TYR A 79 -1.70 -9.15 11.06
N ALA A 80 -1.52 -8.52 9.90
CA ALA A 80 -0.46 -8.86 8.96
C ALA A 80 0.95 -8.69 9.57
N LEU A 81 1.12 -7.72 10.47
CA LEU A 81 2.37 -7.46 11.19
C LEU A 81 2.50 -8.25 12.50
N GLY A 82 1.46 -9.00 12.92
CA GLY A 82 1.44 -9.73 14.17
C GLY A 82 1.49 -8.82 15.41
N CYS A 83 0.88 -7.63 15.36
CA CYS A 83 0.84 -6.65 16.44
C CYS A 83 -0.57 -6.06 16.63
N ASP A 84 -0.75 -5.21 17.63
CA ASP A 84 -1.94 -4.37 17.78
C ASP A 84 -1.83 -3.08 16.94
N GLU A 85 -2.96 -2.39 16.72
CA GLU A 85 -3.03 -1.19 15.88
C GLU A 85 -2.13 -0.04 16.40
N GLN A 86 -1.97 0.07 17.72
CA GLN A 86 -1.14 1.11 18.34
C GLN A 86 0.35 0.85 18.15
N SER A 87 0.73 -0.41 17.96
CA SER A 87 2.11 -0.86 17.81
C SER A 87 2.61 -0.91 16.37
N ILE A 88 1.77 -0.59 15.37
CA ILE A 88 2.14 -0.66 13.94
C ILE A 88 3.44 0.12 13.67
N HIS A 89 3.50 1.41 14.07
CA HIS A 89 4.67 2.27 13.80
C HIS A 89 5.95 1.74 14.46
N SER A 90 5.86 1.30 15.71
CA SER A 90 7.02 0.76 16.44
C SER A 90 7.49 -0.57 15.86
N THR A 91 6.56 -1.42 15.42
CA THR A 91 6.87 -2.70 14.77
C THR A 91 7.56 -2.49 13.43
N MET A 92 7.05 -1.59 12.59
CA MET A 92 7.69 -1.23 11.32
C MET A 92 9.08 -0.60 11.54
N ALA A 93 9.18 0.37 12.47
CA ALA A 93 10.45 1.03 12.76
C ALA A 93 11.53 0.04 13.21
N ARG A 94 11.16 -0.93 14.07
CA ARG A 94 12.07 -2.00 14.53
C ARG A 94 12.52 -2.91 13.39
N ALA A 95 11.61 -3.34 12.51
CA ALA A 95 11.94 -4.21 11.39
C ALA A 95 12.87 -3.52 10.37
N ILE A 96 12.66 -2.21 10.13
CA ILE A 96 13.50 -1.39 9.26
C ILE A 96 14.89 -1.19 9.86
N ALA A 97 14.97 -0.93 11.18
CA ALA A 97 16.24 -0.71 11.87
C ALA A 97 17.07 -2.00 12.05
N SER A 98 16.41 -3.16 12.01
CA SER A 98 17.07 -4.47 12.25
C SER A 98 16.53 -5.51 11.27
N PRO A 99 16.79 -5.36 9.95
CA PRO A 99 16.35 -6.30 8.94
C PRO A 99 17.04 -7.67 9.12
N ILE A 100 16.33 -8.75 8.81
CA ILE A 100 16.79 -10.14 8.99
C ILE A 100 16.77 -10.84 7.64
N LYS A 101 17.92 -11.26 7.13
CA LYS A 101 18.03 -11.96 5.84
C LYS A 101 17.20 -13.27 5.86
N PRO A 102 16.31 -13.50 4.88
CA PRO A 102 15.52 -14.72 4.81
C PRO A 102 16.39 -15.94 4.46
N SER A 103 15.93 -17.13 4.86
CA SER A 103 16.57 -18.39 4.48
C SER A 103 16.13 -18.85 3.09
N VAL A 104 17.04 -19.49 2.35
CA VAL A 104 16.75 -20.07 1.02
C VAL A 104 16.14 -21.47 1.18
N ASP A 105 15.07 -21.74 0.44
CA ASP A 105 14.39 -23.05 0.38
C ASP A 105 13.92 -23.31 -1.06
N ASP A 106 14.78 -23.89 -1.87
CA ASP A 106 14.50 -24.11 -3.30
C ASP A 106 13.57 -25.30 -3.56
N SER A 107 13.27 -26.13 -2.55
CA SER A 107 12.46 -27.34 -2.72
C SER A 107 11.00 -27.06 -3.09
N ARG A 108 10.47 -25.92 -2.70
CA ARG A 108 9.03 -25.58 -2.86
C ARG A 108 8.66 -25.20 -4.29
N MET A 109 9.50 -24.44 -4.98
CA MET A 109 9.20 -24.01 -6.36
C MET A 109 9.26 -25.16 -7.39
N LEU A 110 9.93 -26.24 -7.06
CA LEU A 110 9.96 -27.43 -7.92
C LEU A 110 8.60 -28.15 -8.04
N ALA A 111 7.70 -27.92 -7.07
CA ALA A 111 6.36 -28.51 -7.04
C ALA A 111 5.27 -27.62 -7.70
N TYR A 112 5.65 -26.49 -8.30
CA TYR A 112 4.69 -25.59 -8.96
C TYR A 112 4.34 -26.08 -10.35
N ASN A 113 3.08 -25.91 -10.76
CA ASN A 113 2.69 -26.01 -12.16
C ASN A 113 3.36 -24.90 -12.96
N ALA A 114 3.65 -25.16 -14.25
CA ALA A 114 4.31 -24.19 -15.11
C ALA A 114 3.63 -24.11 -16.47
N VAL A 115 3.44 -22.87 -16.96
CA VAL A 115 2.89 -22.55 -18.28
C VAL A 115 3.64 -21.33 -18.84
N ASP A 116 3.44 -21.04 -20.13
CA ASP A 116 4.05 -19.91 -20.83
C ASP A 116 3.04 -18.83 -21.27
N THR A 117 1.89 -18.78 -20.63
CA THR A 117 0.81 -17.83 -20.93
C THR A 117 0.30 -17.13 -19.68
N LEU A 118 -0.07 -15.86 -19.81
CA LEU A 118 -0.76 -15.06 -18.79
C LEU A 118 -2.27 -15.35 -18.73
N ASP A 119 -2.82 -15.98 -19.76
CA ASP A 119 -4.27 -16.19 -19.91
C ASP A 119 -4.91 -17.07 -18.84
N ILE A 120 -4.10 -17.83 -18.10
CA ILE A 120 -4.62 -18.58 -16.95
C ILE A 120 -4.98 -17.66 -15.77
N LEU A 121 -4.44 -16.43 -15.70
CA LEU A 121 -4.65 -15.53 -14.59
C LEU A 121 -6.01 -14.83 -14.66
N PRO A 122 -6.72 -14.66 -13.55
CA PRO A 122 -7.95 -13.88 -13.48
C PRO A 122 -7.61 -12.38 -13.36
N ILE A 123 -7.00 -11.80 -14.41
CA ILE A 123 -6.62 -10.39 -14.40
C ILE A 123 -7.87 -9.51 -14.47
N ILE A 124 -7.98 -8.52 -13.58
CA ILE A 124 -9.23 -7.80 -13.35
C ILE A 124 -9.24 -6.47 -14.11
N THR A 125 -10.38 -6.19 -14.76
CA THR A 125 -10.72 -4.86 -15.27
C THR A 125 -11.47 -4.11 -14.18
N HIS A 126 -10.88 -3.03 -13.65
CA HIS A 126 -11.39 -2.34 -12.47
C HIS A 126 -12.32 -1.18 -12.81
N PHE A 127 -11.91 -0.30 -13.72
CA PHE A 127 -12.63 0.94 -14.02
C PHE A 127 -12.89 1.10 -15.53
N GLU A 128 -14.00 1.76 -15.87
CA GLU A 128 -14.49 1.93 -17.23
C GLU A 128 -13.47 2.54 -18.21
N LYS A 129 -12.63 3.46 -17.71
CA LYS A 129 -11.67 4.20 -18.55
C LYS A 129 -10.22 3.76 -18.33
N ASP A 130 -9.98 2.66 -17.63
CA ASP A 130 -8.65 2.07 -17.57
C ASP A 130 -8.21 1.58 -18.95
N ALA A 131 -6.89 1.54 -19.18
CA ALA A 131 -6.33 1.07 -20.46
C ALA A 131 -6.69 -0.40 -20.80
N GLY A 132 -7.04 -1.18 -19.77
CA GLY A 132 -7.38 -2.60 -19.88
C GLY A 132 -7.37 -3.29 -18.51
N PRO A 133 -7.24 -4.64 -18.47
CA PRO A 133 -7.09 -5.40 -17.23
C PRO A 133 -5.72 -5.18 -16.60
N PHE A 134 -5.67 -5.09 -15.26
CA PHE A 134 -4.43 -4.84 -14.51
C PHE A 134 -4.16 -5.89 -13.44
N ILE A 135 -2.88 -6.25 -13.28
CA ILE A 135 -2.36 -6.88 -12.06
C ILE A 135 -1.93 -5.74 -11.13
N THR A 136 -2.53 -5.68 -9.94
CA THR A 136 -2.36 -4.54 -9.01
C THR A 136 -1.56 -4.87 -7.75
N SER A 137 -1.33 -6.16 -7.46
CA SER A 137 -0.58 -6.63 -6.28
C SER A 137 0.79 -7.21 -6.61
N ALA A 138 1.29 -6.99 -7.83
CA ALA A 138 2.55 -7.56 -8.28
C ALA A 138 3.75 -6.96 -7.54
N ILE A 139 4.60 -7.82 -6.97
CA ILE A 139 5.92 -7.44 -6.48
C ILE A 139 6.93 -7.82 -7.57
N VAL A 140 7.60 -6.84 -8.12
CA VAL A 140 8.65 -7.01 -9.14
C VAL A 140 10.00 -7.06 -8.45
N PHE A 141 10.73 -8.13 -8.71
CA PHE A 141 12.11 -8.34 -8.26
C PHE A 141 13.04 -8.10 -9.44
N ALA A 142 14.09 -7.33 -9.22
CA ALA A 142 15.14 -7.07 -10.20
C ALA A 142 16.50 -6.96 -9.49
N ARG A 143 17.59 -7.28 -10.20
CA ARG A 143 18.93 -7.07 -9.68
C ARG A 143 19.42 -5.68 -10.06
N ASP A 144 19.93 -4.97 -9.08
CA ASP A 144 20.77 -3.80 -9.27
C ASP A 144 22.21 -4.29 -9.48
N GLU A 145 22.59 -4.43 -10.74
CA GLU A 145 23.91 -4.97 -11.11
C GLU A 145 25.07 -4.03 -10.70
N GLU A 146 24.81 -2.73 -10.60
CA GLU A 146 25.81 -1.75 -10.15
C GLU A 146 26.22 -1.98 -8.70
N ASN A 147 25.29 -2.37 -7.83
CA ASN A 147 25.50 -2.53 -6.40
C ASN A 147 25.38 -3.99 -5.92
N ASP A 148 25.24 -4.95 -6.84
CA ASP A 148 25.03 -6.38 -6.57
C ASP A 148 23.93 -6.63 -5.53
N ARG A 149 22.75 -6.07 -5.76
CA ARG A 149 21.60 -6.15 -4.85
C ARG A 149 20.32 -6.47 -5.59
N GLN A 150 19.41 -7.11 -4.88
CA GLN A 150 18.07 -7.33 -5.36
C GLN A 150 17.13 -6.27 -4.77
N ASN A 151 16.31 -5.68 -5.63
CA ASN A 151 15.21 -4.79 -5.27
C ASN A 151 13.89 -5.56 -5.35
N ALA A 152 12.97 -5.27 -4.44
CA ALA A 152 11.59 -5.75 -4.47
C ALA A 152 10.64 -4.57 -4.33
N SER A 153 9.81 -4.31 -5.33
CA SER A 153 8.87 -3.18 -5.30
C SER A 153 7.54 -3.50 -5.95
N VAL A 154 6.46 -2.87 -5.45
CA VAL A 154 5.11 -3.08 -5.96
C VAL A 154 4.90 -2.24 -7.23
N HIS A 155 4.41 -2.88 -8.28
CA HIS A 155 4.09 -2.26 -9.56
C HIS A 155 2.76 -2.73 -10.11
N ARG A 156 2.02 -1.83 -10.75
CA ARG A 156 0.85 -2.20 -11.55
C ARG A 156 1.30 -2.63 -12.95
N LEU A 157 0.68 -3.68 -13.48
CA LEU A 157 1.01 -4.26 -14.76
C LEU A 157 -0.26 -4.29 -15.62
N LEU A 158 -0.24 -3.60 -16.75
CA LEU A 158 -1.33 -3.65 -17.75
C LEU A 158 -1.14 -4.89 -18.62
N TYR A 159 -2.13 -5.76 -18.67
CA TYR A 159 -2.16 -6.88 -19.60
C TYR A 159 -2.30 -6.37 -21.04
N LEU A 160 -1.43 -6.80 -21.92
CA LEU A 160 -1.44 -6.45 -23.35
C LEU A 160 -1.87 -7.64 -24.22
N ASP A 161 -1.27 -8.79 -23.96
CA ASP A 161 -1.57 -10.07 -24.60
C ASP A 161 -1.10 -11.24 -23.72
N GLU A 162 -1.21 -12.46 -24.22
CA GLU A 162 -0.88 -13.70 -23.50
C GLU A 162 0.55 -13.79 -22.94
N ARG A 163 1.47 -12.94 -23.42
CA ARG A 163 2.89 -12.94 -23.01
C ARG A 163 3.41 -11.56 -22.58
N HIS A 164 2.67 -10.48 -22.81
CA HIS A 164 3.19 -9.14 -22.60
C HIS A 164 2.35 -8.32 -21.63
N MET A 165 3.04 -7.51 -20.81
CA MET A 165 2.44 -6.53 -19.90
C MET A 165 3.22 -5.22 -19.93
N ALA A 166 2.54 -4.07 -19.86
CA ALA A 166 3.21 -2.80 -19.61
C ALA A 166 3.45 -2.61 -18.10
N VAL A 167 4.69 -2.30 -17.71
CA VAL A 167 5.12 -2.17 -16.31
C VAL A 167 5.19 -0.72 -15.90
N ARG A 168 4.30 -0.25 -15.02
CA ARG A 168 4.36 1.12 -14.53
C ARG A 168 5.62 1.35 -13.70
N MET A 169 6.57 2.09 -14.21
CA MET A 169 7.77 2.52 -13.51
C MET A 169 7.73 4.03 -13.21
N VAL A 170 8.07 4.37 -11.98
CA VAL A 170 8.26 5.78 -11.59
C VAL A 170 9.72 6.14 -11.80
N GLU A 171 9.96 7.20 -12.59
CA GLU A 171 11.30 7.68 -12.88
C GLU A 171 12.12 7.97 -11.61
N GLY A 172 13.38 7.57 -11.64
CA GLY A 172 14.31 7.76 -10.52
C GLY A 172 14.15 6.78 -9.34
N ARG A 173 13.15 5.87 -9.37
CA ARG A 173 13.00 4.80 -8.38
C ARG A 173 13.88 3.59 -8.70
N HIS A 174 14.00 2.65 -7.75
CA HIS A 174 14.95 1.55 -7.83
C HIS A 174 14.78 0.70 -9.09
N LEU A 175 13.56 0.20 -9.39
CA LEU A 175 13.32 -0.60 -10.59
C LEU A 175 13.65 0.18 -11.88
N HIS A 176 13.33 1.48 -11.93
CA HIS A 176 13.67 2.31 -13.08
C HIS A 176 15.20 2.45 -13.27
N LYS A 177 15.96 2.55 -12.17
CA LYS A 177 17.44 2.58 -12.23
C LYS A 177 18.00 1.26 -12.75
N CYS A 178 17.49 0.11 -12.23
CA CYS A 178 17.88 -1.21 -12.75
C CYS A 178 17.61 -1.33 -14.26
N TYR A 179 16.42 -0.87 -14.70
CA TYR A 179 16.05 -0.87 -16.11
C TYR A 179 16.96 0.05 -16.95
N GLN A 180 17.25 1.25 -16.48
CA GLN A 180 18.16 2.15 -17.18
C GLN A 180 19.57 1.59 -17.29
N TYR A 181 20.10 1.01 -16.22
CA TYR A 181 21.41 0.36 -16.25
C TYR A 181 21.47 -0.76 -17.30
N ALA A 182 20.50 -1.68 -17.31
CA ALA A 182 20.44 -2.75 -18.32
C ALA A 182 20.36 -2.17 -19.75
N ARG A 183 19.50 -1.16 -19.95
CA ARG A 183 19.32 -0.49 -21.23
C ARG A 183 20.60 0.19 -21.74
N GLU A 184 21.36 0.85 -20.88
CA GLU A 184 22.65 1.49 -21.21
C GLU A 184 23.71 0.46 -21.63
N HIS A 185 23.64 -0.76 -21.11
CA HIS A 185 24.49 -1.89 -21.50
C HIS A 185 23.95 -2.67 -22.70
N GLY A 186 22.84 -2.26 -23.28
CA GLY A 186 22.26 -2.87 -24.47
C GLY A 186 21.44 -4.13 -24.19
N GLU A 187 21.07 -4.39 -22.92
CA GLU A 187 20.42 -5.61 -22.44
C GLU A 187 18.95 -5.37 -22.03
N ASP A 188 18.15 -6.44 -22.05
CA ASP A 188 16.85 -6.48 -21.39
C ASP A 188 17.07 -6.69 -19.89
N LEU A 189 16.17 -6.16 -19.03
CA LEU A 189 16.25 -6.38 -17.59
C LEU A 189 15.54 -7.67 -17.20
N ASN A 190 16.27 -8.67 -16.68
CA ASN A 190 15.68 -9.86 -16.09
C ASN A 190 14.89 -9.50 -14.83
N VAL A 191 13.66 -9.99 -14.74
CA VAL A 191 12.79 -9.78 -13.58
C VAL A 191 12.04 -11.04 -13.21
N SER A 192 11.70 -11.16 -11.93
CA SER A 192 10.72 -12.11 -11.42
C SER A 192 9.58 -11.33 -10.75
N ILE A 193 8.34 -11.82 -10.86
CA ILE A 193 7.16 -11.14 -10.34
C ILE A 193 6.40 -12.11 -9.45
N ALA A 194 6.15 -11.77 -8.19
CA ALA A 194 5.34 -12.57 -7.29
C ALA A 194 3.97 -11.94 -7.05
N ILE A 195 2.92 -12.77 -7.07
CA ILE A 195 1.54 -12.41 -6.77
C ILE A 195 1.00 -13.38 -5.73
N GLY A 196 0.18 -12.88 -4.79
CA GLY A 196 -0.38 -13.73 -3.73
C GLY A 196 0.68 -14.10 -2.69
N VAL A 197 1.31 -13.11 -2.10
CA VAL A 197 2.28 -13.25 -1.00
C VAL A 197 1.64 -12.84 0.33
N HIS A 198 2.27 -13.19 1.45
CA HIS A 198 1.84 -12.68 2.75
C HIS A 198 1.88 -11.15 2.78
N PRO A 199 0.84 -10.46 3.33
CA PRO A 199 0.79 -8.99 3.28
C PRO A 199 2.01 -8.29 3.88
N ALA A 200 2.70 -8.85 4.87
CA ALA A 200 3.94 -8.27 5.39
C ALA A 200 5.05 -8.15 4.33
N VAL A 201 5.08 -9.05 3.32
CA VAL A 201 6.02 -8.94 2.18
C VAL A 201 5.61 -7.79 1.27
N LEU A 202 4.31 -7.66 1.00
CA LEU A 202 3.77 -6.56 0.20
C LEU A 202 3.99 -5.20 0.88
N ILE A 203 3.79 -5.12 2.20
CA ILE A 203 4.06 -3.93 3.02
C ILE A 203 5.55 -3.54 2.94
N ALA A 204 6.46 -4.50 3.05
CA ALA A 204 7.89 -4.25 2.92
C ALA A 204 8.28 -3.78 1.51
N ALA A 205 7.70 -4.38 0.46
CA ALA A 205 7.93 -3.99 -0.94
C ALA A 205 7.30 -2.62 -1.29
N ALA A 206 6.25 -2.20 -0.57
CA ALA A 206 5.65 -0.87 -0.70
C ALA A 206 6.41 0.22 0.09
N TYR A 207 7.21 -0.19 1.09
CA TYR A 207 8.04 0.74 1.84
C TYR A 207 9.17 1.29 0.95
N GLN A 208 9.30 2.60 0.93
CA GLN A 208 10.40 3.26 0.22
C GLN A 208 11.66 3.20 1.09
N ALA A 209 12.30 2.04 1.10
CA ALA A 209 13.56 1.83 1.82
C ALA A 209 14.67 2.74 1.26
N ASP A 210 15.67 3.04 2.10
CA ASP A 210 16.91 3.63 1.62
C ASP A 210 17.59 2.63 0.65
N TYR A 211 18.36 3.17 -0.29
CA TYR A 211 18.96 2.40 -1.40
C TYR A 211 19.75 1.16 -0.97
N ASN A 212 20.12 1.09 0.30
CA ASN A 212 20.97 0.04 0.88
C ASN A 212 20.20 -1.04 1.66
N VAL A 213 18.88 -1.01 1.69
CA VAL A 213 18.07 -1.92 2.51
C VAL A 213 17.32 -2.90 1.60
N ASP A 214 17.46 -4.20 1.89
CA ASP A 214 16.75 -5.29 1.20
C ASP A 214 15.33 -5.42 1.76
N GLU A 215 14.32 -5.23 0.93
CA GLU A 215 12.91 -5.29 1.29
C GLU A 215 12.51 -6.69 1.81
N LEU A 216 13.09 -7.77 1.27
CA LEU A 216 12.83 -9.13 1.78
C LEU A 216 13.38 -9.34 3.19
N SER A 217 14.46 -8.67 3.54
CA SER A 217 15.00 -8.70 4.91
C SER A 217 14.12 -7.93 5.90
N ILE A 218 13.52 -6.81 5.48
CA ILE A 218 12.48 -6.12 6.27
C ILE A 218 11.26 -7.03 6.44
N ALA A 219 10.78 -7.64 5.36
CA ALA A 219 9.64 -8.56 5.39
C ALA A 219 9.88 -9.72 6.35
N ASN A 220 11.09 -10.30 6.33
CA ASN A 220 11.46 -11.40 7.23
C ASN A 220 11.51 -10.96 8.70
N ALA A 221 11.97 -9.74 8.98
CA ALA A 221 11.93 -9.18 10.33
C ALA A 221 10.48 -8.96 10.80
N LEU A 222 9.58 -8.45 9.94
CA LEU A 222 8.15 -8.34 10.23
C LEU A 222 7.49 -9.70 10.49
N LEU A 223 7.96 -10.75 9.82
CA LEU A 223 7.47 -12.11 9.95
C LEU A 223 8.19 -12.94 11.03
N ASN A 224 8.94 -12.27 11.93
CA ASN A 224 9.69 -12.92 13.01
C ASN A 224 10.57 -14.07 12.51
N ASN A 225 11.37 -13.81 11.46
CA ASN A 225 12.31 -14.76 10.84
C ASN A 225 11.65 -16.03 10.26
N ARG A 226 10.42 -15.95 9.75
CA ARG A 226 9.71 -17.09 9.15
C ARG A 226 9.67 -17.06 7.63
N LEU A 227 10.10 -15.97 6.97
CA LEU A 227 10.13 -15.88 5.53
C LEU A 227 11.20 -16.78 4.95
N LYS A 228 10.81 -17.60 3.98
CA LYS A 228 11.70 -18.37 3.13
C LYS A 228 11.64 -17.85 1.70
N VAL A 229 12.75 -17.90 1.00
CA VAL A 229 12.86 -17.50 -0.40
C VAL A 229 13.40 -18.64 -1.25
N SER A 230 12.99 -18.70 -2.51
CA SER A 230 13.48 -19.65 -3.51
C SER A 230 14.11 -18.90 -4.67
N MET A 231 15.11 -19.53 -5.31
CA MET A 231 15.78 -18.97 -6.46
C MET A 231 15.01 -19.28 -7.74
N CYS A 232 14.70 -18.26 -8.51
CA CYS A 232 14.16 -18.37 -9.86
C CYS A 232 15.23 -18.77 -10.87
N SER A 233 14.83 -19.19 -12.08
CA SER A 233 15.77 -19.59 -13.14
C SER A 233 16.71 -18.46 -13.58
N ASN A 234 16.28 -17.20 -13.41
CA ASN A 234 17.08 -16.01 -13.71
C ASN A 234 17.94 -15.51 -12.53
N GLY A 235 18.07 -16.33 -11.45
CA GLY A 235 18.91 -16.03 -10.30
C GLY A 235 18.32 -15.06 -9.26
N LEU A 236 17.08 -14.62 -9.44
CA LEU A 236 16.38 -13.75 -8.48
C LEU A 236 15.70 -14.57 -7.38
N LEU A 237 15.69 -14.02 -6.17
CA LEU A 237 15.04 -14.65 -5.02
C LEU A 237 13.60 -14.11 -4.88
N VAL A 238 12.64 -15.00 -4.73
CA VAL A 238 11.23 -14.67 -4.47
C VAL A 238 10.72 -15.42 -3.24
N PRO A 239 9.64 -14.98 -2.57
CA PRO A 239 9.04 -15.76 -1.49
C PRO A 239 8.69 -17.18 -1.93
N SER A 240 9.21 -18.21 -1.23
CA SER A 240 9.06 -19.64 -1.60
C SER A 240 7.62 -20.12 -1.61
N ASP A 241 6.69 -19.40 -0.96
CA ASP A 241 5.27 -19.74 -0.87
C ASP A 241 4.37 -18.70 -1.55
N ALA A 242 4.92 -17.89 -2.46
CA ALA A 242 4.12 -17.07 -3.35
C ALA A 242 3.12 -17.95 -4.10
N GLU A 243 1.89 -17.50 -4.28
CA GLU A 243 0.87 -18.29 -4.96
C GLU A 243 1.14 -18.41 -6.46
N ILE A 244 1.69 -17.33 -7.06
CA ILE A 244 2.01 -17.22 -8.48
C ILE A 244 3.34 -16.49 -8.62
N VAL A 245 4.21 -16.99 -9.51
CA VAL A 245 5.50 -16.39 -9.86
C VAL A 245 5.64 -16.33 -11.36
N LEU A 246 5.93 -15.16 -11.91
CA LEU A 246 6.26 -14.96 -13.31
C LEU A 246 7.76 -14.68 -13.42
N GLU A 247 8.43 -15.38 -14.33
CA GLU A 247 9.81 -15.14 -14.69
C GLU A 247 9.86 -14.63 -16.13
N GLY A 248 10.64 -13.59 -16.38
CA GLY A 248 10.74 -12.99 -17.69
C GLY A 248 11.68 -11.81 -17.69
N LYS A 249 11.48 -10.90 -18.64
CA LYS A 249 12.35 -9.74 -18.82
C LYS A 249 11.57 -8.51 -19.21
N ILE A 250 12.04 -7.34 -18.81
CA ILE A 250 11.55 -6.06 -19.30
C ILE A 250 12.40 -5.71 -20.53
N LEU A 251 11.71 -5.61 -21.66
CA LEU A 251 12.34 -5.46 -22.97
C LEU A 251 12.97 -4.07 -23.09
N LYS A 252 14.19 -4.05 -23.62
CA LYS A 252 14.87 -2.82 -23.95
C LYS A 252 14.15 -2.07 -25.08
N ASP A 253 13.86 -0.80 -24.87
CA ASP A 253 13.29 0.11 -25.87
C ASP A 253 11.94 -0.32 -26.48
N VAL A 254 11.21 -1.24 -25.85
CA VAL A 254 9.83 -1.59 -26.20
C VAL A 254 8.87 -0.97 -25.18
N TYR A 255 7.88 -0.20 -25.67
CA TYR A 255 6.97 0.56 -24.83
C TYR A 255 5.53 0.39 -25.28
N ALA A 256 4.61 0.41 -24.31
CA ALA A 256 3.17 0.49 -24.53
C ALA A 256 2.57 1.67 -23.76
N GLU A 257 1.44 2.18 -24.23
CA GLU A 257 0.70 3.23 -23.52
C GLU A 257 -0.09 2.63 -22.36
N GLU A 258 -0.01 3.27 -21.21
CA GLU A 258 -0.62 2.82 -19.96
C GLU A 258 -1.26 3.99 -19.21
N TRP A 259 -2.45 3.78 -18.65
CA TRP A 259 -3.14 4.67 -17.72
C TRP A 259 -4.21 3.88 -16.94
N MET A 260 -4.39 4.21 -15.68
CA MET A 260 -5.46 3.68 -14.85
C MET A 260 -5.80 4.66 -13.70
N VAL A 261 -6.79 4.31 -12.91
CA VAL A 261 -7.13 5.04 -11.68
C VAL A 261 -5.98 4.95 -10.67
N GLU A 262 -5.66 6.10 -10.04
CA GLU A 262 -4.65 6.23 -8.99
C GLU A 262 -5.28 6.26 -7.58
N MET A 263 -4.42 6.35 -6.55
CA MET A 263 -4.84 6.26 -5.15
C MET A 263 -5.84 7.35 -4.72
N LEU A 264 -5.94 8.47 -5.44
CA LEU A 264 -6.95 9.52 -5.19
C LEU A 264 -8.30 9.25 -5.89
N ARG A 265 -8.46 8.12 -6.55
CA ARG A 265 -9.59 7.76 -7.43
C ARG A 265 -9.75 8.68 -8.65
N THR A 266 -8.70 9.33 -9.05
CA THR A 266 -8.61 10.07 -10.31
C THR A 266 -7.81 9.26 -11.32
N TYR A 267 -8.09 9.44 -12.61
CA TYR A 267 -7.30 8.78 -13.65
C TYR A 267 -5.92 9.42 -13.76
N ASP A 268 -4.88 8.56 -13.84
CA ASP A 268 -3.53 9.01 -14.16
C ASP A 268 -3.42 9.43 -15.63
N HIS A 269 -2.39 10.21 -15.94
CA HIS A 269 -2.09 10.59 -17.31
C HIS A 269 -1.61 9.39 -18.12
N LYS A 270 -1.97 9.38 -19.41
CA LYS A 270 -1.46 8.42 -20.38
C LYS A 270 0.05 8.54 -20.49
N ARG A 271 0.76 7.43 -20.32
CA ARG A 271 2.23 7.38 -20.37
C ARG A 271 2.71 6.17 -21.14
N LYS A 272 3.88 6.31 -21.79
CA LYS A 272 4.61 5.17 -22.33
C LYS A 272 5.34 4.47 -21.19
N GLN A 273 5.12 3.17 -21.05
CA GLN A 273 5.77 2.33 -20.05
C GLN A 273 6.47 1.15 -20.72
N PRO A 274 7.62 0.68 -20.20
CA PRO A 274 8.34 -0.45 -20.76
C PRO A 274 7.50 -1.73 -20.67
N VAL A 275 7.75 -2.66 -21.60
CA VAL A 275 7.02 -3.90 -21.75
C VAL A 275 7.79 -5.06 -21.12
N PHE A 276 7.11 -5.81 -20.27
CA PHE A 276 7.55 -7.12 -19.77
C PHE A 276 7.13 -8.22 -20.74
N GLU A 277 8.04 -9.17 -21.01
CA GLU A 277 7.79 -10.39 -21.76
C GLU A 277 7.91 -11.62 -20.84
N LEU A 278 6.85 -12.42 -20.78
CA LEU A 278 6.80 -13.65 -20.01
C LEU A 278 7.67 -14.74 -20.64
N GLN A 279 8.47 -15.42 -19.83
CA GLN A 279 9.19 -16.65 -20.19
C GLN A 279 8.51 -17.89 -19.59
N VAL A 280 8.16 -17.84 -18.31
CA VAL A 280 7.44 -18.90 -17.61
C VAL A 280 6.60 -18.31 -16.47
N LEU A 281 5.40 -18.83 -16.31
CA LEU A 281 4.53 -18.59 -15.17
C LEU A 281 4.43 -19.85 -14.35
N ARG A 282 4.74 -19.76 -13.06
CA ARG A 282 4.63 -20.85 -12.09
C ARG A 282 3.52 -20.55 -11.10
N TYR A 283 2.71 -21.53 -10.75
CA TYR A 283 1.60 -21.36 -9.82
C TYR A 283 1.37 -22.61 -8.98
N ARG A 284 0.86 -22.41 -7.79
CA ARG A 284 0.51 -23.47 -6.83
C ARG A 284 -0.82 -24.11 -7.19
N ASP A 285 -1.01 -25.36 -6.79
CA ASP A 285 -2.35 -25.97 -6.82
C ASP A 285 -3.36 -25.12 -6.04
N ASN A 286 -4.54 -24.89 -6.63
CA ASN A 286 -5.57 -24.00 -6.07
C ASN A 286 -5.00 -22.63 -5.71
N ALA A 287 -4.26 -22.02 -6.64
CA ALA A 287 -3.62 -20.73 -6.45
C ALA A 287 -4.62 -19.63 -6.05
N ILE A 288 -4.15 -18.70 -5.25
CA ILE A 288 -4.92 -17.53 -4.80
C ILE A 288 -4.29 -16.28 -5.40
N TYR A 289 -5.00 -15.66 -6.32
CA TYR A 289 -4.63 -14.39 -6.91
C TYR A 289 -5.06 -13.25 -5.96
N HIS A 290 -4.13 -12.39 -5.59
CA HIS A 290 -4.44 -11.20 -4.78
C HIS A 290 -4.71 -10.02 -5.72
N ASP A 291 -5.86 -9.37 -5.55
CA ASP A 291 -6.23 -8.15 -6.25
C ASP A 291 -6.33 -6.98 -5.29
N ILE A 292 -5.81 -5.83 -5.69
CA ILE A 292 -5.88 -4.56 -4.93
C ILE A 292 -6.65 -3.56 -5.77
N LEU A 293 -7.84 -3.16 -5.28
CA LEU A 293 -8.64 -2.14 -5.95
C LEU A 293 -8.01 -0.75 -5.79
N ALA A 294 -7.60 -0.15 -6.90
CA ALA A 294 -6.94 1.15 -6.90
C ALA A 294 -7.81 2.26 -6.29
N GLY A 295 -7.21 3.11 -5.45
CA GLY A 295 -7.88 4.24 -4.82
C GLY A 295 -8.83 3.88 -3.67
N TYR A 296 -8.87 2.62 -3.22
CA TYR A 296 -9.65 2.16 -2.07
C TYR A 296 -8.75 1.86 -0.86
N SER A 297 -9.35 1.49 0.27
CA SER A 297 -8.65 1.46 1.57
C SER A 297 -7.41 0.58 1.58
N GLU A 298 -7.43 -0.61 0.94
CA GLU A 298 -6.26 -1.47 0.90
C GLU A 298 -5.08 -0.80 0.17
N HIS A 299 -5.31 -0.24 -1.03
CA HIS A 299 -4.28 0.50 -1.77
C HIS A 299 -3.74 1.67 -0.94
N ARG A 300 -4.64 2.47 -0.35
CA ARG A 300 -4.29 3.66 0.42
C ARG A 300 -3.50 3.32 1.68
N LEU A 301 -3.89 2.28 2.42
CA LEU A 301 -3.19 1.85 3.63
C LEU A 301 -1.81 1.25 3.32
N LEU A 302 -1.70 0.43 2.28
CA LEU A 302 -0.41 -0.14 1.86
C LEU A 302 0.60 0.95 1.46
N MET A 303 0.13 2.03 0.82
CA MET A 303 0.97 3.18 0.46
C MET A 303 1.19 4.14 1.64
N GLY A 304 0.14 4.41 2.42
CA GLY A 304 0.13 5.46 3.44
C GLY A 304 0.76 5.06 4.76
N MET A 305 0.55 3.82 5.25
CA MET A 305 1.04 3.39 6.57
C MET A 305 2.57 3.46 6.71
N PRO A 306 3.38 3.06 5.70
CA PRO A 306 4.83 3.26 5.75
C PRO A 306 5.22 4.74 5.83
N VAL A 307 4.51 5.61 5.10
CA VAL A 307 4.74 7.06 5.12
C VAL A 307 4.32 7.68 6.44
N GLU A 308 3.20 7.24 7.01
CA GLU A 308 2.72 7.67 8.33
C GLU A 308 3.77 7.38 9.42
N SER A 309 4.38 6.19 9.38
CA SER A 309 5.48 5.83 10.28
C SER A 309 6.71 6.73 10.09
N LYS A 310 7.03 7.12 8.86
CA LYS A 310 8.11 8.06 8.56
C LYS A 310 7.83 9.45 9.13
N ILE A 311 6.60 9.96 8.95
CA ILE A 311 6.17 11.25 9.52
C ILE A 311 6.26 11.17 11.06
N PHE A 312 5.72 10.11 11.67
CA PHE A 312 5.78 9.91 13.12
C PHE A 312 7.19 9.99 13.68
N ASN A 313 8.14 9.27 13.07
CA ASN A 313 9.53 9.27 13.52
C ASN A 313 10.19 10.65 13.39
N MET A 314 9.98 11.35 12.28
CA MET A 314 10.50 12.69 12.05
C MET A 314 9.90 13.71 13.04
N VAL A 315 8.59 13.70 13.23
CA VAL A 315 7.92 14.62 14.18
C VAL A 315 8.38 14.32 15.60
N LYS A 316 8.48 13.04 15.99
CA LYS A 316 8.92 12.63 17.33
C LYS A 316 10.36 13.01 17.63
N SER A 317 11.25 13.06 16.63
CA SER A 317 12.63 13.53 16.82
C SER A 317 12.72 15.03 17.17
N VAL A 318 11.73 15.83 16.74
CA VAL A 318 11.64 17.27 17.00
C VAL A 318 10.74 17.57 18.19
N VAL A 319 9.62 16.85 18.32
CA VAL A 319 8.63 16.95 19.41
C VAL A 319 8.52 15.58 20.10
N PRO A 320 9.35 15.28 21.12
CA PRO A 320 9.40 13.96 21.75
C PRO A 320 8.10 13.48 22.39
N THR A 321 7.17 14.42 22.65
CA THR A 321 5.84 14.14 23.21
C THR A 321 4.80 13.73 22.19
N THR A 322 5.17 13.54 20.91
CA THR A 322 4.31 13.01 19.86
C THR A 322 3.77 11.63 20.26
N LYS A 323 2.44 11.50 20.19
CA LYS A 323 1.71 10.28 20.56
C LYS A 323 1.36 9.45 19.33
N GLN A 324 0.79 10.12 18.32
CA GLN A 324 0.27 9.46 17.13
C GLN A 324 0.36 10.40 15.92
N VAL A 325 0.45 9.82 14.75
CA VAL A 325 0.25 10.47 13.46
C VAL A 325 -0.71 9.60 12.66
N VAL A 326 -1.69 10.22 12.04
CA VAL A 326 -2.70 9.56 11.21
C VAL A 326 -2.76 10.27 9.86
N LEU A 327 -2.49 9.57 8.78
CA LEU A 327 -2.87 9.99 7.44
C LEU A 327 -4.37 9.68 7.26
N THR A 328 -5.19 10.70 7.08
CA THR A 328 -6.65 10.57 7.12
C THR A 328 -7.22 9.94 5.84
N ASP A 329 -8.32 9.21 5.97
CA ASP A 329 -9.04 8.61 4.82
C ASP A 329 -9.54 9.67 3.86
N GLY A 330 -10.09 10.80 4.38
CA GLY A 330 -10.52 11.94 3.56
C GLY A 330 -9.37 12.59 2.77
N GLY A 331 -8.15 12.53 3.30
CA GLY A 331 -6.92 12.92 2.61
C GLY A 331 -6.30 11.80 1.79
N CYS A 332 -7.03 10.72 1.53
CA CYS A 332 -6.64 9.53 0.78
C CYS A 332 -5.39 8.83 1.34
N ASN A 333 -5.19 8.90 2.66
CA ASN A 333 -4.02 8.40 3.39
C ASN A 333 -2.68 8.91 2.80
N TRP A 334 -2.69 10.11 2.20
CA TRP A 334 -1.52 10.68 1.51
C TRP A 334 -1.34 12.19 1.66
N LEU A 335 -2.41 12.97 1.43
CA LEU A 335 -2.32 14.42 1.32
C LEU A 335 -2.61 15.15 2.64
N HIS A 336 -3.22 14.48 3.63
CA HIS A 336 -3.63 15.07 4.90
C HIS A 336 -3.20 14.21 6.08
N ALA A 337 -2.55 14.85 7.07
CA ALA A 337 -2.14 14.22 8.33
C ALA A 337 -2.74 14.95 9.54
N VAL A 338 -3.13 14.18 10.56
CA VAL A 338 -3.41 14.69 11.91
C VAL A 338 -2.34 14.17 12.86
N ILE A 339 -1.75 15.07 13.64
CA ILE A 339 -0.61 14.80 14.51
C ILE A 339 -1.04 15.07 15.95
N GLN A 340 -1.03 14.05 16.79
CA GLN A 340 -1.34 14.16 18.21
C GLN A 340 -0.08 14.35 19.04
N ILE A 341 -0.02 15.41 19.82
CA ILE A 341 1.08 15.72 20.73
C ILE A 341 0.58 16.01 22.13
N ARG A 342 1.42 15.80 23.14
CA ARG A 342 1.24 16.45 24.45
C ARG A 342 2.05 17.73 24.47
N LYS A 343 1.40 18.85 24.14
CA LYS A 343 2.08 20.16 24.12
C LYS A 343 2.62 20.56 25.49
N ARG A 344 3.89 20.94 25.58
CA ARG A 344 4.58 21.41 26.79
C ARG A 344 4.99 22.87 26.70
N LEU A 345 5.26 23.34 25.48
CA LEU A 345 5.67 24.71 25.19
C LEU A 345 4.88 25.25 24.00
N GLU A 346 4.58 26.57 24.03
CA GLU A 346 4.03 27.25 22.85
C GLU A 346 5.05 27.12 21.69
N GLY A 347 4.54 26.87 20.48
CA GLY A 347 5.34 26.70 19.28
C GLY A 347 5.72 25.24 18.96
N GLU A 348 5.59 24.26 19.89
CA GLU A 348 5.87 22.85 19.57
C GLU A 348 4.98 22.32 18.43
N ALA A 349 3.71 22.74 18.36
CA ALA A 349 2.82 22.38 17.26
C ALA A 349 3.34 22.86 15.89
N LYS A 350 3.91 24.06 15.82
CA LYS A 350 4.50 24.57 14.57
C LYS A 350 5.74 23.78 14.16
N ASN A 351 6.59 23.40 15.11
CA ASN A 351 7.74 22.55 14.85
C ASN A 351 7.30 21.17 14.35
N ALA A 352 6.23 20.58 14.90
CA ALA A 352 5.64 19.33 14.42
C ALA A 352 5.13 19.44 12.98
N LEU A 353 4.45 20.53 12.61
CA LEU A 353 3.98 20.80 11.25
C LEU A 353 5.13 20.87 10.24
N ILE A 354 6.19 21.61 10.56
CA ILE A 354 7.37 21.74 9.69
C ILE A 354 8.04 20.38 9.49
N ALA A 355 8.22 19.62 10.57
CA ALA A 355 8.80 18.29 10.53
C ALA A 355 7.97 17.32 9.67
N ALA A 356 6.65 17.37 9.77
CA ALA A 356 5.74 16.53 8.97
C ALA A 356 5.84 16.84 7.48
N PHE A 357 5.84 18.12 7.09
CA PHE A 357 6.01 18.51 5.69
C PHE A 357 7.38 18.15 5.10
N ALA A 358 8.44 18.20 5.93
CA ALA A 358 9.77 17.75 5.52
C ALA A 358 9.84 16.22 5.35
N ALA A 359 9.15 15.46 6.22
CA ALA A 359 9.13 14.00 6.18
C ALA A 359 8.41 13.45 4.94
N HIS A 360 7.34 14.12 4.50
CA HIS A 360 6.54 13.69 3.35
C HIS A 360 6.26 14.86 2.39
N PRO A 361 7.05 15.00 1.32
CA PRO A 361 6.88 16.10 0.37
C PRO A 361 5.50 16.20 -0.29
N SER A 362 4.77 15.08 -0.42
CA SER A 362 3.40 15.08 -0.95
C SER A 362 2.35 15.58 0.04
N LEU A 363 2.67 15.68 1.34
CA LEU A 363 1.74 16.15 2.35
C LEU A 363 1.36 17.61 2.06
N LYS A 364 0.06 17.87 1.95
CA LYS A 364 -0.51 19.17 1.59
C LYS A 364 -1.16 19.87 2.79
N LEU A 365 -1.86 19.12 3.63
CA LEU A 365 -2.54 19.60 4.82
C LEU A 365 -2.04 18.82 6.05
N ALA A 366 -1.75 19.54 7.13
CA ALA A 366 -1.42 18.93 8.42
C ALA A 366 -2.10 19.69 9.57
N ILE A 367 -2.67 18.95 10.51
CA ILE A 367 -3.31 19.50 11.71
C ILE A 367 -2.63 18.91 12.93
N VAL A 368 -2.26 19.74 13.90
CA VAL A 368 -1.74 19.29 15.19
C VAL A 368 -2.81 19.46 16.25
N VAL A 369 -3.06 18.41 17.03
CA VAL A 369 -4.04 18.36 18.13
C VAL A 369 -3.40 17.93 19.44
N ASP A 370 -4.06 18.20 20.57
CA ASP A 370 -3.62 17.75 21.89
C ASP A 370 -3.89 16.24 22.11
N ASP A 371 -3.33 15.69 23.19
CA ASP A 371 -3.40 14.26 23.52
C ASP A 371 -4.77 13.78 24.05
N ASP A 372 -5.72 14.66 24.21
CA ASP A 372 -7.14 14.37 24.52
C ASP A 372 -8.05 14.34 23.27
N ILE A 373 -7.52 14.56 22.08
CA ILE A 373 -8.23 14.51 20.80
C ILE A 373 -7.79 13.28 20.02
N GLU A 374 -8.74 12.40 19.67
CA GLU A 374 -8.48 11.23 18.85
C GLU A 374 -8.19 11.64 17.38
N PRO A 375 -6.96 11.47 16.87
CA PRO A 375 -6.58 11.96 15.54
C PRO A 375 -7.22 11.19 14.38
N SER A 376 -7.74 9.98 14.61
CA SER A 376 -8.45 9.19 13.62
C SER A 376 -9.95 9.49 13.55
N ASP A 377 -10.50 10.23 14.53
CA ASP A 377 -11.90 10.67 14.53
C ASP A 377 -12.05 12.07 13.92
N PRO A 378 -12.63 12.21 12.72
CA PRO A 378 -12.85 13.51 12.09
C PRO A 378 -13.68 14.47 12.93
N LYS A 379 -14.63 13.97 13.74
CA LYS A 379 -15.48 14.81 14.61
C LYS A 379 -14.67 15.40 15.78
N ALA A 380 -13.77 14.61 16.37
CA ALA A 380 -12.87 15.07 17.41
C ALA A 380 -11.89 16.12 16.87
N VAL A 381 -11.36 15.93 15.67
CA VAL A 381 -10.47 16.89 14.99
C VAL A 381 -11.21 18.18 14.65
N GLU A 382 -12.44 18.11 14.14
CA GLU A 382 -13.29 19.27 13.86
C GLU A 382 -13.62 20.04 15.14
N TYR A 383 -13.91 19.34 16.24
CA TYR A 383 -14.08 19.95 17.56
C TYR A 383 -12.84 20.75 18.00
N ALA A 384 -11.64 20.18 17.84
CA ALA A 384 -10.39 20.88 18.16
C ALA A 384 -10.20 22.13 17.30
N LEU A 385 -10.50 22.05 16.01
CA LEU A 385 -10.47 23.19 15.08
C LEU A 385 -11.44 24.29 15.52
N ALA A 386 -12.65 23.95 15.92
CA ALA A 386 -13.69 24.92 16.33
C ALA A 386 -13.39 25.57 17.69
N THR A 387 -12.75 24.86 18.62
CA THR A 387 -12.63 25.29 20.03
C THR A 387 -11.24 25.79 20.43
N ARG A 388 -10.16 25.36 19.70
CA ARG A 388 -8.76 25.64 20.10
C ARG A 388 -8.01 26.49 19.09
N PHE A 389 -8.31 26.33 17.80
CA PHE A 389 -7.60 27.03 16.72
C PHE A 389 -7.95 28.55 16.68
N GLN A 390 -6.91 29.37 16.46
CA GLN A 390 -7.02 30.79 16.15
C GLN A 390 -6.19 31.11 14.90
N ALA A 391 -6.85 31.56 13.84
CA ALA A 391 -6.24 31.70 12.51
C ALA A 391 -5.04 32.67 12.46
N ASP A 392 -5.09 33.75 13.29
CA ASP A 392 -4.04 34.75 13.35
C ASP A 392 -2.69 34.24 13.84
N ARG A 393 -2.67 33.16 14.59
CA ARG A 393 -1.45 32.59 15.20
C ARG A 393 -1.27 31.08 14.98
N GLY A 394 -2.34 30.36 14.65
CA GLY A 394 -2.33 28.91 14.49
C GLY A 394 -2.14 28.45 13.04
N LEU A 395 -2.08 29.37 12.06
CA LEU A 395 -1.97 29.03 10.65
C LEU A 395 -0.52 29.14 10.16
N ILE A 396 -0.10 28.16 9.33
CA ILE A 396 1.14 28.19 8.54
C ILE A 396 0.78 27.92 7.10
N VAL A 397 1.18 28.81 6.19
CA VAL A 397 1.10 28.59 4.74
C VAL A 397 2.49 28.60 4.16
N ILE A 398 2.88 27.50 3.50
CA ILE A 398 4.15 27.39 2.78
C ILE A 398 3.82 27.37 1.29
N ARG A 399 4.19 28.43 0.60
CA ARG A 399 3.97 28.58 -0.87
C ARG A 399 5.08 27.90 -1.65
N ASP A 400 4.78 27.55 -2.89
CA ASP A 400 5.74 27.07 -3.88
C ASP A 400 6.61 25.90 -3.38
N ALA A 401 6.01 25.03 -2.55
CA ALA A 401 6.66 23.82 -2.07
C ALA A 401 6.41 22.65 -3.02
N LYS A 402 7.33 21.68 -3.03
CA LYS A 402 7.13 20.44 -3.78
C LYS A 402 5.85 19.74 -3.35
N GLY A 403 5.00 19.44 -4.32
CA GLY A 403 3.71 18.75 -4.15
C GLY A 403 3.73 17.31 -4.64
N SER A 404 2.55 16.75 -4.77
CA SER A 404 2.30 15.42 -5.32
C SER A 404 1.80 15.52 -6.76
N SER A 405 2.34 14.70 -7.66
CA SER A 405 1.79 14.53 -9.01
C SER A 405 0.37 13.94 -9.01
N LEU A 406 -0.05 13.37 -7.89
CA LEU A 406 -1.40 12.84 -7.70
C LEU A 406 -2.42 13.93 -7.33
N ASP A 407 -1.97 15.08 -6.77
CA ASP A 407 -2.87 16.17 -6.38
C ASP A 407 -3.36 16.94 -7.61
N PRO A 408 -4.63 16.82 -8.02
CA PRO A 408 -5.13 17.47 -9.22
C PRO A 408 -5.17 18.99 -9.12
N SER A 409 -5.02 19.56 -7.92
CA SER A 409 -5.03 21.01 -7.70
C SER A 409 -3.62 21.61 -7.65
N SER A 410 -2.57 20.79 -7.70
CA SER A 410 -1.18 21.27 -7.77
C SER A 410 -0.82 21.69 -9.21
N ASP A 411 0.22 22.49 -9.34
CA ASP A 411 0.86 22.71 -10.65
C ASP A 411 1.46 21.38 -11.13
N GLN A 412 0.89 20.84 -12.21
CA GLN A 412 1.27 19.53 -12.72
C GLN A 412 2.55 19.57 -13.57
N GLU A 413 2.94 20.74 -14.07
CA GLU A 413 4.16 20.92 -14.86
C GLU A 413 5.40 20.97 -13.96
N HIS A 414 5.32 21.76 -12.87
CA HIS A 414 6.45 22.01 -11.97
C HIS A 414 6.34 21.22 -10.64
N LEU A 415 5.24 20.52 -10.43
CA LEU A 415 4.90 19.80 -9.18
C LEU A 415 4.93 20.71 -7.94
N LEU A 416 4.46 21.95 -8.09
CA LEU A 416 4.38 22.93 -7.00
C LEU A 416 3.00 22.96 -6.37
N THR A 417 2.97 23.12 -5.05
CA THR A 417 1.74 23.26 -4.25
C THR A 417 1.94 24.25 -3.11
N SER A 418 0.84 24.73 -2.55
CA SER A 418 0.85 25.43 -1.26
C SER A 418 0.47 24.46 -0.15
N LYS A 419 1.27 24.40 0.92
CA LYS A 419 1.01 23.57 2.08
C LYS A 419 0.34 24.36 3.19
N LEU A 420 -0.64 23.75 3.86
CA LEU A 420 -1.39 24.34 4.96
C LEU A 420 -1.16 23.56 6.25
N GLY A 421 -0.59 24.20 7.26
CA GLY A 421 -0.45 23.68 8.62
C GLY A 421 -1.37 24.40 9.59
N ILE A 422 -2.04 23.66 10.47
CA ILE A 422 -2.99 24.19 11.46
C ILE A 422 -2.58 23.71 12.86
N ASP A 423 -2.31 24.64 13.77
CA ASP A 423 -2.17 24.38 15.19
C ASP A 423 -3.56 24.48 15.86
N ALA A 424 -4.17 23.32 16.09
CA ALA A 424 -5.45 23.17 16.78
C ALA A 424 -5.25 22.66 18.23
N THR A 425 -4.11 22.98 18.85
CA THR A 425 -3.85 22.69 20.25
C THR A 425 -4.36 23.82 21.17
N ALA A 426 -4.72 23.48 22.40
CA ALA A 426 -5.08 24.45 23.43
C ALA A 426 -3.87 25.34 23.76
N SER A 427 -4.09 26.65 23.89
CA SER A 427 -3.05 27.58 24.30
C SER A 427 -2.67 27.38 25.77
N LEU A 428 -1.39 27.24 26.06
CA LEU A 428 -0.84 27.15 27.42
C LEU A 428 -0.86 28.52 28.15
N LEU A 429 -1.13 29.61 27.43
CA LEU A 429 -1.26 30.94 27.97
C LEU A 429 -2.66 31.20 28.56
N LYS A 430 -3.59 30.25 28.37
CA LYS A 430 -4.97 30.34 28.89
C LYS A 430 -5.14 29.30 30.00
N ASP A 431 -6.12 29.52 30.86
CA ASP A 431 -6.51 28.55 31.87
C ASP A 431 -6.89 27.22 31.21
N LYS A 432 -6.20 26.15 31.60
CA LYS A 432 -6.39 24.79 31.09
C LYS A 432 -7.84 24.31 31.32
N ALA A 433 -8.48 24.68 32.42
CA ALA A 433 -9.85 24.30 32.72
C ALA A 433 -10.85 24.69 31.63
N ARG A 434 -10.55 25.75 30.84
CA ARG A 434 -11.42 26.21 29.73
C ARG A 434 -11.47 25.21 28.56
N PHE A 435 -10.53 24.31 28.47
CA PHE A 435 -10.40 23.34 27.38
C PHE A 435 -10.75 21.90 27.84
N GLU A 436 -11.10 21.76 29.14
CA GLU A 436 -11.45 20.45 29.69
C GLU A 436 -12.81 20.01 29.14
N ILE A 437 -12.80 18.79 28.54
CA ILE A 437 -14.03 18.15 28.05
C ILE A 437 -14.73 17.50 29.25
N ALA A 438 -15.96 17.93 29.52
CA ALA A 438 -16.77 17.36 30.62
C ALA A 438 -17.01 15.88 30.40
N ARG A 439 -16.83 15.08 31.44
CA ARG A 439 -17.06 13.62 31.42
C ARG A 439 -18.31 13.28 32.20
N ILE A 440 -19.06 12.33 31.67
CA ILE A 440 -20.17 11.71 32.40
C ILE A 440 -19.57 10.55 33.19
N PRO A 441 -19.64 10.57 34.53
CA PRO A 441 -19.24 9.42 35.33
C PRO A 441 -20.02 8.18 34.89
N MET A 442 -19.38 7.02 34.94
CA MET A 442 -19.96 5.71 34.55
C MET A 442 -20.27 5.53 33.06
N LEU A 443 -19.96 6.48 32.19
CA LEU A 443 -20.24 6.33 30.73
C LEU A 443 -19.63 5.06 30.13
N ASP A 444 -18.41 4.73 30.54
CA ASP A 444 -17.67 3.54 30.07
C ASP A 444 -18.05 2.24 30.80
N GLU A 445 -18.79 2.35 31.92
CA GLU A 445 -19.21 1.23 32.76
C GLU A 445 -20.61 0.72 32.40
N ILE A 446 -21.46 1.62 31.85
CA ILE A 446 -22.84 1.29 31.49
C ILE A 446 -22.87 0.57 30.15
N ARG A 447 -23.44 -0.64 30.16
CA ARG A 447 -23.71 -1.42 28.95
C ARG A 447 -25.19 -1.28 28.60
N ILE A 448 -25.46 -0.83 27.36
CA ILE A 448 -26.82 -0.59 26.87
C ILE A 448 -27.66 -1.87 26.94
N GLU A 449 -27.03 -3.03 26.69
CA GLU A 449 -27.67 -4.35 26.72
C GLU A 449 -28.25 -4.71 28.11
N ASP A 450 -27.76 -4.07 29.18
CA ASP A 450 -28.26 -4.30 30.54
C ASP A 450 -29.57 -3.53 30.81
N TYR A 451 -30.03 -2.68 29.90
CA TYR A 451 -31.17 -1.77 30.03
C TYR A 451 -32.27 -1.99 28.98
N ILE A 452 -31.99 -2.76 27.89
CA ILE A 452 -32.96 -3.05 26.80
C ILE A 452 -33.07 -4.53 26.50
#